data_efe5de1387a8ae61096a1d1d311b8f43
#
_entry.id   efe5de1387a8ae61096a1d1d311b8f43
#
_cell.length_a   1.000
_cell.length_b   1.000
_cell.length_c   1.000
_cell.angle_alpha   90.00
_cell.angle_beta   90.00
_cell.angle_gamma   90.00
#
_symmetry.space_group_name_H-M   'P 1'
#
loop_
_entity.id
_entity.type
_entity.pdbx_description
1 polymer ?
#
loop_
_entity_poly.entity_id
_entity_poly.type
_entity_poly.pdbx_seq_one_letter_code
_entity_poly.pdbx_strand_id
1 'polypeptide(L)'
;MSGSASARITGLDEDLAALEQRFKAALAGAMPTLREDLSQCLFEHVQGDVYEKFDPKEYIRRGEYGGLADIDGNTEFAVTEDSVSMDYQPSGESEQVENPLNGDALIGRIEHLDPPYDWTRRPPARPFFENFVTELVEGGRAEETLVRAMNQQDAELQIEANGYTGREGDEGY
;
A
#
# COMPACT_ATOMS: atom_id res chain seq x y z
N MET A 1 22.92 44.12 43.07
CA MET A 1 23.74 43.22 42.22
C MET A 1 22.83 42.13 41.73
N SER A 2 22.36 42.27 40.47
CA SER A 2 21.52 41.22 39.83
C SER A 2 22.44 40.22 39.16
N GLY A 3 22.60 39.05 39.77
CA GLY A 3 23.30 37.92 39.16
C GLY A 3 22.40 37.25 38.12
N SER A 4 22.72 37.42 36.87
CA SER A 4 22.10 36.67 35.77
C SER A 4 22.66 35.25 35.76
N ALA A 5 21.87 34.24 36.14
CA ALA A 5 22.24 32.85 35.99
C ALA A 5 21.89 32.41 34.55
N SER A 6 22.89 32.12 33.73
CA SER A 6 22.74 31.50 32.43
C SER A 6 23.00 29.99 32.58
N ALA A 7 21.94 29.16 32.36
CA ALA A 7 22.11 27.72 32.21
C ALA A 7 22.47 27.40 30.75
N ARG A 8 23.55 26.70 30.54
CA ARG A 8 23.95 26.19 29.21
C ARG A 8 23.71 24.68 29.18
N ILE A 9 22.80 24.22 28.31
CA ILE A 9 22.60 22.81 28.05
C ILE A 9 23.68 22.41 27.03
N THR A 10 24.58 21.49 27.42
CA THR A 10 25.62 20.94 26.55
C THR A 10 25.26 19.47 26.25
N GLY A 11 25.50 19.02 25.00
CA GLY A 11 25.26 17.64 24.59
C GLY A 11 23.93 17.40 23.86
N LEU A 12 22.99 18.37 23.86
CA LEU A 12 21.69 18.21 23.22
C LEU A 12 21.82 17.97 21.71
N ASP A 13 22.78 18.63 21.05
CA ASP A 13 22.99 18.49 19.60
C ASP A 13 23.51 17.08 19.25
N GLU A 14 24.35 16.49 20.08
CA GLU A 14 24.88 15.13 19.92
C GLU A 14 23.78 14.10 20.15
N ASP A 15 22.95 14.28 21.16
CA ASP A 15 21.82 13.40 21.48
C ASP A 15 20.76 13.45 20.37
N LEU A 16 20.45 14.62 19.80
CA LEU A 16 19.53 14.78 18.68
C LEU A 16 20.07 14.13 17.41
N ALA A 17 21.36 14.30 17.12
CA ALA A 17 21.99 13.65 15.95
C ALA A 17 21.98 12.11 16.07
N ALA A 18 22.21 11.59 17.28
CA ALA A 18 22.14 10.16 17.53
C ALA A 18 20.71 9.63 17.37
N LEU A 19 19.70 10.36 17.86
CA LEU A 19 18.28 10.00 17.71
C LEU A 19 17.87 10.01 16.23
N GLU A 20 18.29 11.03 15.46
CA GLU A 20 18.01 11.11 14.03
C GLU A 20 18.60 9.93 13.26
N GLN A 21 19.83 9.54 13.58
CA GLN A 21 20.46 8.37 12.95
C GLN A 21 19.73 7.07 13.28
N ARG A 22 19.31 6.89 14.52
CA ARG A 22 18.52 5.72 14.95
C ARG A 22 17.18 5.67 14.23
N PHE A 23 16.49 6.80 14.13
CA PHE A 23 15.21 6.90 13.41
C PHE A 23 15.37 6.53 11.93
N LYS A 24 16.37 7.08 11.24
CA LYS A 24 16.66 6.75 9.83
C LYS A 24 17.00 5.27 9.64
N ALA A 25 17.77 4.68 10.54
CA ALA A 25 18.10 3.27 10.48
C ALA A 25 16.87 2.38 10.70
N ALA A 26 16.01 2.71 11.65
CA ALA A 26 14.77 1.99 11.89
C ALA A 26 13.79 2.11 10.71
N LEU A 27 13.69 3.31 10.12
CA LEU A 27 12.87 3.56 8.94
C LEU A 27 13.35 2.71 7.76
N ALA A 28 14.63 2.77 7.42
CA ALA A 28 15.21 1.97 6.34
C ALA A 28 15.02 0.46 6.57
N GLY A 29 15.18 0.00 7.81
CA GLY A 29 14.95 -1.40 8.20
C GLY A 29 13.47 -1.83 8.12
N ALA A 30 12.54 -0.90 8.20
CA ALA A 30 11.11 -1.15 8.12
C ALA A 30 10.57 -1.27 6.67
N MET A 31 11.26 -0.71 5.68
CA MET A 31 10.79 -0.65 4.28
C MET A 31 10.50 -2.04 3.66
N PRO A 32 11.33 -3.09 3.86
CA PRO A 32 10.99 -4.42 3.36
C PRO A 32 9.68 -4.98 3.94
N THR A 33 9.44 -4.77 5.23
CA THR A 33 8.18 -5.20 5.88
C THR A 33 6.97 -4.45 5.31
N LEU A 34 7.12 -3.16 5.05
CA LEU A 34 6.06 -2.37 4.41
C LEU A 34 5.75 -2.89 3.00
N ARG A 35 6.77 -3.20 2.21
CA ARG A 35 6.60 -3.82 0.88
C ARG A 35 5.81 -5.13 0.95
N GLU A 36 6.18 -6.01 1.88
CA GLU A 36 5.50 -7.30 2.06
C GLU A 36 4.03 -7.11 2.46
N ASP A 37 3.73 -6.16 3.35
CA ASP A 37 2.36 -5.87 3.75
C ASP A 37 1.53 -5.26 2.62
N LEU A 38 2.12 -4.42 1.77
CA LEU A 38 1.46 -3.90 0.55
C LEU A 38 1.06 -5.05 -0.39
N SER A 39 1.98 -5.98 -0.66
CA SER A 39 1.71 -7.16 -1.49
C SER A 39 0.59 -8.02 -0.89
N GLN A 40 0.65 -8.28 0.41
CA GLN A 40 -0.32 -9.10 1.11
C GLN A 40 -1.71 -8.42 1.13
N CYS A 41 -1.78 -7.13 1.39
CA CYS A 41 -3.02 -6.37 1.39
C CYS A 41 -3.71 -6.40 0.02
N LEU A 42 -2.96 -6.16 -1.06
CA LEU A 42 -3.51 -6.24 -2.41
C LEU A 42 -3.99 -7.66 -2.74
N PHE A 43 -3.24 -8.69 -2.36
CA PHE A 43 -3.64 -10.07 -2.53
C PHE A 43 -4.97 -10.38 -1.83
N GLU A 44 -5.15 -9.92 -0.59
CA GLU A 44 -6.38 -10.09 0.20
C GLU A 44 -7.58 -9.46 -0.50
N HIS A 45 -7.43 -8.25 -1.05
CA HIS A 45 -8.49 -7.59 -1.83
C HIS A 45 -8.79 -8.31 -3.14
N VAL A 46 -7.78 -8.78 -3.87
CA VAL A 46 -8.00 -9.59 -5.08
C VAL A 46 -8.76 -10.87 -4.73
N GLN A 47 -8.40 -11.56 -3.66
CA GLN A 47 -9.11 -12.76 -3.23
C GLN A 47 -10.55 -12.45 -2.78
N GLY A 48 -10.72 -11.54 -1.81
CA GLY A 48 -12.02 -11.26 -1.20
C GLY A 48 -12.98 -10.53 -2.13
N ASP A 49 -12.49 -9.52 -2.87
CA ASP A 49 -13.36 -8.66 -3.68
C ASP A 49 -13.58 -9.20 -5.09
N VAL A 50 -12.62 -9.93 -5.67
CA VAL A 50 -12.74 -10.43 -7.03
C VAL A 50 -13.04 -11.92 -7.06
N TYR A 51 -12.24 -12.76 -6.42
CA TYR A 51 -12.33 -14.19 -6.61
C TYR A 51 -13.44 -14.85 -5.80
N GLU A 52 -13.68 -14.42 -4.58
CA GLU A 52 -14.76 -14.95 -3.74
C GLU A 52 -16.15 -14.47 -4.18
N LYS A 53 -16.23 -13.24 -4.69
CA LYS A 53 -17.52 -12.66 -5.12
C LYS A 53 -18.01 -13.16 -6.47
N PHE A 54 -17.13 -13.73 -7.30
CA PHE A 54 -17.50 -14.20 -8.64
C PHE A 54 -16.77 -15.48 -9.01
N ASP A 55 -17.52 -16.57 -9.20
CA ASP A 55 -16.99 -17.85 -9.69
C ASP A 55 -17.33 -18.06 -11.16
N PRO A 56 -16.33 -17.93 -12.09
CA PRO A 56 -16.56 -18.15 -13.50
C PRO A 56 -16.82 -19.63 -13.77
N LYS A 57 -17.86 -19.92 -14.56
CA LYS A 57 -18.22 -21.31 -14.92
C LYS A 57 -17.61 -21.78 -16.24
N GLU A 58 -17.13 -20.82 -17.06
CA GLU A 58 -16.74 -21.10 -18.45
C GLU A 58 -15.21 -21.08 -18.68
N TYR A 59 -14.42 -20.63 -17.69
CA TYR A 59 -12.96 -20.61 -17.80
C TYR A 59 -12.28 -20.90 -16.46
N ILE A 60 -11.06 -21.40 -16.54
CA ILE A 60 -10.23 -21.63 -15.35
C ILE A 60 -9.47 -20.34 -15.05
N ARG A 61 -9.58 -19.85 -13.81
CA ARG A 61 -8.80 -18.69 -13.35
C ARG A 61 -7.32 -19.03 -13.31
N ARG A 62 -6.47 -18.11 -13.75
CA ARG A 62 -5.01 -18.26 -13.65
C ARG A 62 -4.51 -18.12 -12.21
N GLY A 63 -5.26 -17.40 -11.35
CA GLY A 63 -4.92 -17.22 -9.94
C GLY A 63 -3.55 -16.55 -9.77
N GLU A 64 -2.67 -17.20 -9.01
CA GLU A 64 -1.31 -16.76 -8.72
C GLU A 64 -0.31 -17.00 -9.88
N TYR A 65 -0.74 -17.64 -10.96
CA TYR A 65 0.12 -17.92 -12.12
C TYR A 65 -0.25 -16.98 -13.29
N GLY A 66 0.20 -15.73 -13.22
CA GLY A 66 -0.07 -14.71 -14.23
C GLY A 66 -1.52 -14.19 -14.25
N GLY A 67 -2.31 -14.44 -13.17
CA GLY A 67 -3.63 -13.83 -12.95
C GLY A 67 -3.52 -12.59 -12.06
N LEU A 68 -4.67 -12.00 -11.68
CA LEU A 68 -4.68 -10.84 -10.78
C LEU A 68 -4.01 -11.10 -9.43
N ALA A 69 -4.06 -12.32 -8.92
CA ALA A 69 -3.43 -12.69 -7.64
C ALA A 69 -1.94 -12.98 -7.74
N ASP A 70 -1.35 -12.94 -8.92
CA ASP A 70 0.11 -12.97 -9.10
C ASP A 70 0.70 -11.59 -8.82
N ILE A 71 0.64 -11.17 -7.54
CA ILE A 71 1.00 -9.81 -7.16
C ILE A 71 2.45 -9.50 -7.51
N ASP A 72 3.39 -10.40 -7.17
CA ASP A 72 4.81 -10.19 -7.45
C ASP A 72 5.11 -10.20 -8.97
N GLY A 73 4.41 -11.01 -9.75
CA GLY A 73 4.56 -11.06 -11.21
C GLY A 73 3.96 -9.85 -11.93
N ASN A 74 2.97 -9.21 -11.32
CA ASN A 74 2.26 -8.05 -11.88
C ASN A 74 2.69 -6.72 -11.28
N THR A 75 3.64 -6.70 -10.33
CA THR A 75 3.99 -5.49 -9.60
C THR A 75 5.46 -5.17 -9.72
N GLU A 76 5.76 -3.95 -10.10
CA GLU A 76 7.08 -3.37 -9.97
C GLU A 76 7.18 -2.59 -8.64
N PHE A 77 8.10 -3.02 -7.78
CA PHE A 77 8.37 -2.35 -6.52
C PHE A 77 9.69 -1.58 -6.60
N ALA A 78 9.68 -0.32 -6.16
CA ALA A 78 10.90 0.40 -5.86
C ALA A 78 10.95 0.69 -4.35
N VAL A 79 12.02 0.21 -3.71
CA VAL A 79 12.24 0.36 -2.26
C VAL A 79 13.50 1.21 -2.07
N THR A 80 13.37 2.29 -1.31
CA THR A 80 14.47 3.16 -0.89
C THR A 80 14.63 3.11 0.63
N GLU A 81 15.50 3.95 1.20
CA GLU A 81 15.69 4.03 2.65
C GLU A 81 14.48 4.65 3.39
N ASP A 82 13.62 5.37 2.68
CA ASP A 82 12.51 6.15 3.25
C ASP A 82 11.18 6.01 2.51
N SER A 83 11.14 5.22 1.45
CA SER A 83 9.93 5.04 0.66
C SER A 83 9.79 3.67 0.03
N VAL A 84 8.55 3.27 -0.18
CA VAL A 84 8.16 2.14 -1.03
C VAL A 84 7.18 2.66 -2.06
N SER A 85 7.47 2.48 -3.34
CA SER A 85 6.51 2.67 -4.42
C SER A 85 6.11 1.34 -5.03
N MET A 86 4.87 1.27 -5.49
CA MET A 86 4.28 0.08 -6.07
C MET A 86 3.53 0.46 -7.34
N ASP A 87 3.87 -0.18 -8.45
CA ASP A 87 3.17 -0.06 -9.74
C ASP A 87 2.59 -1.43 -10.11
N TYR A 88 1.28 -1.59 -9.91
CA TYR A 88 0.58 -2.83 -10.17
C TYR A 88 -0.01 -2.83 -11.58
N GLN A 89 0.54 -3.66 -12.45
CA GLN A 89 0.21 -3.76 -13.87
C GLN A 89 -0.29 -5.17 -14.22
N PRO A 90 -1.52 -5.55 -13.80
CA PRO A 90 -2.04 -6.88 -14.06
C PRO A 90 -2.24 -7.13 -15.54
N SER A 91 -1.88 -8.34 -16.00
CA SER A 91 -2.03 -8.73 -17.37
C SER A 91 -3.33 -9.51 -17.63
N GLY A 92 -4.09 -9.04 -18.62
CA GLY A 92 -5.24 -9.75 -19.17
C GLY A 92 -4.88 -10.73 -20.31
N GLU A 93 -3.59 -10.87 -20.63
CA GLU A 93 -3.12 -11.73 -21.71
C GLU A 93 -3.54 -13.19 -21.52
N SER A 94 -4.12 -13.76 -22.57
CA SER A 94 -4.37 -15.18 -22.68
C SER A 94 -4.32 -15.57 -24.15
N GLU A 95 -4.02 -16.83 -24.44
CA GLU A 95 -4.02 -17.36 -25.82
C GLU A 95 -5.36 -17.21 -26.55
N GLN A 96 -6.44 -16.89 -25.82
CA GLN A 96 -7.82 -16.82 -26.33
C GLN A 96 -8.32 -15.38 -26.54
N VAL A 97 -7.51 -14.36 -26.19
CA VAL A 97 -7.92 -12.95 -26.25
C VAL A 97 -7.05 -12.20 -27.26
N GLU A 98 -7.66 -11.69 -28.34
CA GLU A 98 -6.95 -10.97 -29.41
C GLU A 98 -6.44 -9.59 -28.96
N ASN A 99 -7.13 -8.92 -28.02
CA ASN A 99 -6.75 -7.60 -27.49
C ASN A 99 -6.91 -7.59 -25.95
N PRO A 100 -5.94 -8.10 -25.22
CA PRO A 100 -6.00 -8.15 -23.76
C PRO A 100 -5.97 -6.74 -23.15
N LEU A 101 -6.73 -6.54 -22.08
CA LEU A 101 -6.63 -5.35 -21.26
C LEU A 101 -5.53 -5.58 -20.22
N ASN A 102 -4.69 -4.57 -20.01
CA ASN A 102 -3.59 -4.61 -19.05
C ASN A 102 -3.61 -3.36 -18.17
N GLY A 103 -2.97 -3.44 -17.00
CA GLY A 103 -2.82 -2.34 -16.07
C GLY A 103 -4.13 -1.66 -15.69
N ASP A 104 -4.15 -0.32 -15.67
CA ASP A 104 -5.30 0.50 -15.30
C ASP A 104 -6.58 0.18 -16.10
N ALA A 105 -6.43 -0.17 -17.38
CA ALA A 105 -7.58 -0.53 -18.23
C ALA A 105 -8.24 -1.83 -17.76
N LEU A 106 -7.47 -2.80 -17.26
CA LEU A 106 -8.00 -4.04 -16.70
C LEU A 106 -8.61 -3.79 -15.32
N ILE A 107 -7.94 -3.00 -14.47
CA ILE A 107 -8.43 -2.60 -13.15
C ILE A 107 -9.77 -1.88 -13.31
N GLY A 108 -9.83 -0.81 -14.08
CA GLY A 108 -11.05 -0.04 -14.33
C GLY A 108 -12.20 -0.88 -14.89
N ARG A 109 -11.87 -1.89 -15.73
CA ARG A 109 -12.86 -2.82 -16.25
C ARG A 109 -13.46 -3.71 -15.16
N ILE A 110 -12.69 -4.13 -14.19
CA ILE A 110 -13.14 -4.97 -13.08
C ILE A 110 -13.93 -4.12 -12.07
N GLU A 111 -13.46 -2.92 -11.78
CA GLU A 111 -14.03 -2.05 -10.75
C GLU A 111 -15.32 -1.37 -11.22
N HIS A 112 -15.31 -0.79 -12.41
CA HIS A 112 -16.41 0.08 -12.86
C HIS A 112 -17.29 -0.53 -13.95
N LEU A 113 -16.93 -1.74 -14.46
CA LEU A 113 -17.65 -2.39 -15.57
C LEU A 113 -17.71 -1.52 -16.84
N ASP A 114 -16.64 -0.78 -17.13
CA ASP A 114 -16.56 0.13 -18.26
C ASP A 114 -16.89 -0.56 -19.60
N PRO A 115 -17.68 0.07 -20.48
CA PRO A 115 -18.06 -0.53 -21.77
C PRO A 115 -16.84 -0.75 -22.69
N PRO A 116 -16.87 -1.74 -23.61
CA PRO A 116 -18.05 -2.47 -24.04
C PRO A 116 -18.10 -3.91 -23.49
N TYR A 117 -18.83 -4.15 -22.41
CA TYR A 117 -19.22 -5.52 -22.07
C TYR A 117 -20.59 -5.82 -22.67
N ASP A 118 -20.62 -6.65 -23.70
CA ASP A 118 -21.86 -7.17 -24.30
C ASP A 118 -22.21 -8.55 -23.73
N TRP A 119 -22.03 -8.74 -22.43
CA TRP A 119 -22.34 -10.01 -21.79
C TRP A 119 -23.74 -9.98 -21.19
N THR A 120 -24.53 -10.98 -21.51
CA THR A 120 -25.88 -11.18 -20.98
C THR A 120 -25.89 -11.44 -19.47
N ARG A 121 -24.73 -11.73 -18.88
CA ARG A 121 -24.52 -11.91 -17.43
C ARG A 121 -23.27 -11.13 -17.01
N ARG A 122 -23.48 -9.85 -16.70
CA ARG A 122 -22.41 -9.00 -16.17
C ARG A 122 -22.04 -9.46 -14.76
N PRO A 123 -20.75 -9.69 -14.47
CA PRO A 123 -20.31 -9.80 -13.08
C PRO A 123 -20.60 -8.48 -12.36
N PRO A 124 -20.79 -8.48 -11.02
CA PRO A 124 -20.91 -7.23 -10.27
C PRO A 124 -19.60 -6.43 -10.35
N ALA A 125 -19.69 -5.11 -10.20
CA ALA A 125 -18.52 -4.25 -9.98
C ALA A 125 -17.76 -4.71 -8.73
N ARG A 126 -16.43 -4.68 -8.79
CA ARG A 126 -15.56 -5.23 -7.76
C ARG A 126 -14.41 -4.26 -7.50
N PRO A 127 -14.63 -3.26 -6.63
CA PRO A 127 -13.67 -2.17 -6.39
C PRO A 127 -12.50 -2.62 -5.50
N PHE A 128 -11.77 -3.64 -5.94
CA PHE A 128 -10.70 -4.26 -5.17
C PHE A 128 -9.50 -3.34 -4.97
N PHE A 129 -9.14 -2.57 -6.01
CA PHE A 129 -8.00 -1.67 -5.95
C PHE A 129 -8.33 -0.38 -5.17
N GLU A 130 -9.56 0.15 -5.37
CA GLU A 130 -10.09 1.24 -4.54
C GLU A 130 -10.13 0.84 -3.05
N ASN A 131 -10.63 -0.36 -2.75
CA ASN A 131 -10.70 -0.88 -1.38
C ASN A 131 -9.29 -1.04 -0.78
N PHE A 132 -8.34 -1.56 -1.56
CA PHE A 132 -6.94 -1.68 -1.17
C PHE A 132 -6.34 -0.32 -0.81
N VAL A 133 -6.49 0.70 -1.67
CA VAL A 133 -5.99 2.05 -1.40
C VAL A 133 -6.66 2.65 -0.17
N THR A 134 -7.97 2.49 -0.03
CA THR A 134 -8.73 2.96 1.12
C THR A 134 -8.24 2.32 2.42
N GLU A 135 -8.03 1.01 2.45
CA GLU A 135 -7.51 0.32 3.65
C GLU A 135 -6.10 0.80 4.02
N LEU A 136 -5.23 0.99 3.02
CA LEU A 136 -3.86 1.44 3.27
C LEU A 136 -3.80 2.85 3.84
N VAL A 137 -4.58 3.78 3.25
CA VAL A 137 -4.47 5.22 3.55
C VAL A 137 -5.48 5.63 4.63
N GLU A 138 -6.77 5.40 4.39
CA GLU A 138 -7.82 5.83 5.30
C GLU A 138 -7.99 4.87 6.49
N GLY A 139 -7.79 3.57 6.25
CA GLY A 139 -7.78 2.54 7.29
C GLY A 139 -6.51 2.55 8.15
N GLY A 140 -5.47 3.29 7.75
CA GLY A 140 -4.23 3.44 8.53
C GLY A 140 -3.30 2.22 8.51
N ARG A 141 -3.56 1.20 7.71
CA ARG A 141 -2.77 -0.05 7.69
C ARG A 141 -1.30 0.20 7.37
N ALA A 142 -1.00 1.08 6.41
CA ALA A 142 0.37 1.39 6.05
C ALA A 142 1.13 2.06 7.20
N GLU A 143 0.50 3.01 7.92
CA GLU A 143 1.06 3.68 9.09
C GLU A 143 1.29 2.69 10.24
N GLU A 144 0.31 1.86 10.56
CA GLU A 144 0.42 0.84 11.62
C GLU A 144 1.54 -0.17 11.33
N THR A 145 1.66 -0.63 10.08
CA THR A 145 2.71 -1.55 9.66
C THR A 145 4.09 -0.90 9.76
N LEU A 146 4.22 0.36 9.31
CA LEU A 146 5.46 1.10 9.38
C LEU A 146 5.91 1.29 10.84
N VAL A 147 5.01 1.79 11.69
CA VAL A 147 5.29 2.01 13.12
C VAL A 147 5.68 0.72 13.82
N ARG A 148 4.93 -0.36 13.59
CA ARG A 148 5.24 -1.68 14.13
C ARG A 148 6.62 -2.18 13.68
N ALA A 149 6.93 -2.06 12.38
CA ALA A 149 8.20 -2.49 11.82
C ALA A 149 9.38 -1.66 12.36
N MET A 150 9.23 -0.33 12.48
CA MET A 150 10.25 0.54 13.07
C MET A 150 10.52 0.21 14.54
N ASN A 151 9.48 -0.03 15.34
CA ASN A 151 9.62 -0.42 16.75
C ASN A 151 10.25 -1.82 16.91
N GLN A 152 10.14 -2.70 15.93
CA GLN A 152 10.85 -3.98 15.90
C GLN A 152 12.34 -3.80 15.61
N GLN A 153 12.71 -2.79 14.81
CA GLN A 153 14.12 -2.46 14.53
C GLN A 153 14.80 -1.77 15.73
N ASP A 154 14.09 -0.89 16.40
CA ASP A 154 14.58 -0.17 17.57
C ASP A 154 13.47 0.07 18.61
N ALA A 155 13.37 -0.84 19.59
CA ALA A 155 12.33 -0.79 20.62
C ALA A 155 12.42 0.43 21.56
N GLU A 156 13.56 1.14 21.59
CA GLU A 156 13.71 2.33 22.43
C GLU A 156 13.11 3.59 21.78
N LEU A 157 12.79 3.56 20.48
CA LEU A 157 12.15 4.69 19.79
C LEU A 157 10.72 4.92 20.28
N GLN A 158 9.98 3.86 20.61
CA GLN A 158 8.59 3.90 21.10
C GLN A 158 7.68 4.79 20.23
N ILE A 159 7.73 4.57 18.92
CA ILE A 159 6.92 5.29 17.94
C ILE A 159 5.46 4.84 18.08
N GLU A 160 4.53 5.79 18.02
CA GLU A 160 3.09 5.53 18.05
C GLU A 160 2.44 6.03 16.75
N ALA A 161 1.51 5.26 16.20
CA ALA A 161 0.64 5.68 15.10
C ALA A 161 -0.41 6.64 15.66
N ASN A 162 -0.53 7.83 15.08
CA ASN A 162 -1.53 8.82 15.50
C ASN A 162 -2.82 8.77 14.67
N GLY A 163 -2.89 7.90 13.68
CA GLY A 163 -3.96 7.83 12.69
C GLY A 163 -3.95 9.03 11.74
N TYR A 164 -4.13 8.79 10.47
CA TYR A 164 -4.35 9.87 9.51
C TYR A 164 -5.74 10.45 9.73
N THR A 165 -5.85 11.51 10.52
CA THR A 165 -7.05 12.35 10.50
C THR A 165 -7.01 13.14 9.21
N GLY A 166 -7.65 12.60 8.17
CA GLY A 166 -7.81 13.32 6.90
C GLY A 166 -8.18 14.76 7.20
N ARG A 167 -7.47 15.73 6.59
CA ARG A 167 -7.85 17.13 6.69
C ARG A 167 -9.27 17.27 6.17
N GLU A 168 -10.22 17.35 7.10
CA GLU A 168 -11.49 18.01 6.82
C GLU A 168 -11.14 19.47 6.47
N GLY A 169 -11.46 19.87 5.27
CA GLY A 169 -11.55 21.27 4.93
C GLY A 169 -10.46 21.79 4.01
N ASP A 170 -10.71 21.68 2.75
CA ASP A 170 -10.61 22.85 1.86
C ASP A 170 -11.81 22.85 0.89
N GLU A 171 -13.00 22.98 1.47
CA GLU A 171 -14.15 23.51 0.73
C GLU A 171 -13.97 25.02 0.69
N GLY A 172 -13.38 25.51 -0.38
CA GLY A 172 -13.25 26.95 -0.55
C GLY A 172 -12.62 27.38 -1.86
N TYR A 173 -13.39 27.49 -2.86
CA TYR A 173 -13.57 28.46 -3.96
C TYR A 173 -13.97 27.84 -5.27
#